data_bd1f34baaaf166fd718809f700fb9080
#
_entry.id   bd1f34baaaf166fd718809f700fb9080
#
_cell.length_a   1.000
_cell.length_b   1.000
_cell.length_c   1.000
_cell.angle_alpha   90.00
_cell.angle_beta   90.00
_cell.angle_gamma   90.00
#
_symmetry.space_group_name_H-M   'P 1'
#
loop_
_entity.id
_entity.type
_entity.pdbx_description
1 polymer ?
#
loop_
_entity_poly.entity_id
_entity_poly.type
_entity_poly.pdbx_seq_one_letter_code
_entity_poly.pdbx_strand_id
1 'polypeptide(L)'
;NWSSHGVINEYLNDAEVIHNGVKKMVPSLDGFEYINIEGQEFEAFTTSGGLGTMCDTYQGKVDTLNYKTIRYPGHGKLMRFLMYELIMKDDKETLEQILSNAKPPVADDVVYVYAVVEGWQNEKISRTEYYRAFYPIEIDGKQWRAISWTTAGSIAAVLEMVADGSLQNKGFIKQEDIPFEDFVKTQNGSLFIDPNN
;
A
#
# COMPACT_ATOMS: atom_id res chain seq x y z
N ASN A 1 6.30 -1.49 12.89
CA ASN A 1 5.29 -2.52 12.59
C ASN A 1 3.89 -2.01 12.92
N TRP A 2 2.93 -2.17 12.01
CA TRP A 2 1.54 -1.74 12.21
C TRP A 2 0.67 -2.88 12.79
N SER A 3 0.86 -4.10 12.33
CA SER A 3 0.19 -5.32 12.79
C SER A 3 1.00 -6.53 12.35
N SER A 4 1.57 -7.26 13.28
CA SER A 4 2.33 -8.48 12.97
C SER A 4 1.44 -9.51 12.27
N HIS A 5 0.22 -9.69 12.75
CA HIS A 5 -0.76 -10.58 12.16
C HIS A 5 -1.12 -10.20 10.71
N GLY A 6 -1.39 -8.91 10.45
CA GLY A 6 -1.69 -8.41 9.11
C GLY A 6 -0.52 -8.62 8.14
N VAL A 7 0.69 -8.27 8.55
CA VAL A 7 1.92 -8.45 7.76
C VAL A 7 2.15 -9.92 7.41
N ILE A 8 1.97 -10.84 8.35
CA ILE A 8 2.11 -12.28 8.10
C ILE A 8 1.11 -12.75 7.04
N ASN A 9 -0.15 -12.34 7.15
CA ASN A 9 -1.18 -12.71 6.17
C ASN A 9 -0.88 -12.14 4.77
N GLU A 10 -0.40 -10.89 4.67
CA GLU A 10 0.04 -10.31 3.39
C GLU A 10 1.19 -11.08 2.75
N TYR A 11 2.08 -11.67 3.55
CA TYR A 11 3.23 -12.42 3.07
C TYR A 11 2.92 -13.88 2.73
N LEU A 12 1.82 -14.42 3.24
CA LEU A 12 1.41 -15.81 2.99
C LEU A 12 0.42 -15.98 1.85
N ASN A 13 -0.40 -14.97 1.60
CA ASN A 13 -1.40 -15.04 0.55
C ASN A 13 -0.83 -14.59 -0.79
N ASP A 14 -1.25 -15.25 -1.86
CA ASP A 14 -0.91 -14.83 -3.22
C ASP A 14 -1.50 -13.46 -3.54
N ALA A 15 -0.79 -12.71 -4.38
CA ALA A 15 -1.21 -11.41 -4.87
C ALA A 15 -1.81 -11.51 -6.27
N GLU A 16 -2.87 -10.74 -6.50
CA GLU A 16 -3.44 -10.56 -7.84
C GLU A 16 -2.67 -9.45 -8.56
N VAL A 17 -2.26 -9.71 -9.80
CA VAL A 17 -1.53 -8.77 -10.67
C VAL A 17 -2.02 -8.88 -12.11
N ILE A 18 -1.69 -7.88 -12.95
CA ILE A 18 -1.78 -8.02 -14.42
C ILE A 18 -0.37 -8.19 -14.96
N HIS A 19 -0.19 -9.19 -15.81
CA HIS A 19 1.06 -9.44 -16.52
C HIS A 19 0.75 -9.87 -17.98
N ASN A 20 1.33 -9.18 -18.96
CA ASN A 20 1.03 -9.30 -20.37
C ASN A 20 -0.47 -9.13 -20.65
N GLY A 21 -1.09 -8.13 -20.06
CA GLY A 21 -2.50 -7.81 -20.22
C GLY A 21 -3.49 -8.76 -19.51
N VAL A 22 -3.01 -9.81 -18.84
CA VAL A 22 -3.85 -10.85 -18.23
C VAL A 22 -3.69 -10.86 -16.72
N LYS A 23 -4.82 -10.97 -16.03
CA LYS A 23 -4.87 -11.14 -14.58
C LYS A 23 -4.28 -12.49 -14.15
N LYS A 24 -3.40 -12.48 -13.16
CA LYS A 24 -2.72 -13.67 -12.62
C LYS A 24 -2.57 -13.58 -11.11
N MET A 25 -2.49 -14.74 -10.47
CA MET A 25 -2.02 -14.86 -9.09
C MET A 25 -0.51 -15.10 -9.09
N VAL A 26 0.20 -14.39 -8.24
CA VAL A 26 1.66 -14.52 -8.05
C VAL A 26 1.98 -14.66 -6.56
N PRO A 27 3.03 -15.39 -6.20
CA PRO A 27 3.41 -15.55 -4.80
C PRO A 27 3.79 -14.20 -4.16
N SER A 28 3.43 -14.04 -2.89
CA SER A 28 4.01 -12.98 -2.06
C SER A 28 5.48 -13.27 -1.74
N LEU A 29 6.22 -12.26 -1.28
CA LEU A 29 7.67 -12.32 -1.06
C LEU A 29 8.45 -12.71 -2.32
N ASP A 30 8.01 -12.23 -3.49
CA ASP A 30 8.64 -12.44 -4.79
C ASP A 30 8.71 -11.12 -5.57
N GLY A 31 9.29 -11.14 -6.78
CA GLY A 31 9.39 -9.97 -7.63
C GLY A 31 10.19 -8.81 -7.00
N PHE A 32 11.28 -9.14 -6.30
CA PHE A 32 12.12 -8.15 -5.61
C PHE A 32 12.70 -7.12 -6.57
N GLU A 33 12.64 -5.87 -6.15
CA GLU A 33 13.34 -4.74 -6.77
C GLU A 33 13.88 -3.80 -5.69
N TYR A 34 14.90 -3.02 -6.05
CA TYR A 34 15.41 -1.96 -5.21
C TYR A 34 14.96 -0.62 -5.76
N ILE A 35 14.45 0.23 -4.87
CA ILE A 35 14.01 1.58 -5.20
C ILE A 35 14.77 2.57 -4.33
N ASN A 36 15.06 3.75 -4.88
CA ASN A 36 15.67 4.84 -4.14
C ASN A 36 14.62 5.91 -3.88
N ILE A 37 14.42 6.26 -2.62
CA ILE A 37 13.51 7.31 -2.18
C ILE A 37 14.34 8.31 -1.38
N GLU A 38 14.46 9.53 -1.89
CA GLU A 38 15.21 10.63 -1.24
C GLU A 38 16.66 10.27 -0.87
N GLY A 39 17.31 9.46 -1.71
CA GLY A 39 18.69 9.04 -1.49
C GLY A 39 18.85 7.82 -0.58
N GLN A 40 17.76 7.29 -0.04
CA GLN A 40 17.75 6.06 0.75
C GLN A 40 17.27 4.89 -0.11
N GLU A 41 18.02 3.79 -0.08
CA GLU A 41 17.65 2.53 -0.74
C GLU A 41 16.64 1.76 0.09
N PHE A 42 15.59 1.29 -0.59
CA PHE A 42 14.58 0.38 -0.07
C PHE A 42 14.48 -0.83 -0.98
N GLU A 43 13.94 -1.93 -0.46
CA GLU A 43 13.48 -3.04 -1.29
C GLU A 43 11.95 -3.03 -1.38
N ALA A 44 11.45 -3.42 -2.55
CA ALA A 44 10.04 -3.60 -2.79
C ALA A 44 9.79 -5.02 -3.32
N PHE A 45 8.72 -5.64 -2.88
CA PHE A 45 8.35 -6.99 -3.27
C PHE A 45 6.84 -7.19 -3.18
N THR A 46 6.35 -8.16 -3.92
CA THR A 46 4.92 -8.48 -4.00
C THR A 46 4.36 -8.91 -2.66
N THR A 47 3.22 -8.36 -2.28
CA THR A 47 2.38 -8.80 -1.17
C THR A 47 0.91 -8.79 -1.58
N SER A 48 0.08 -9.57 -0.90
CA SER A 48 -1.35 -9.62 -1.20
C SER A 48 -2.10 -8.35 -0.78
N GLY A 49 -3.27 -8.14 -1.36
CA GLY A 49 -4.28 -7.18 -0.88
C GLY A 49 -4.16 -5.74 -1.38
N GLY A 50 -3.12 -5.39 -2.13
CA GLY A 50 -2.85 -3.98 -2.47
C GLY A 50 -3.69 -3.38 -3.60
N LEU A 51 -4.12 -4.18 -4.58
CA LEU A 51 -4.78 -3.66 -5.79
C LEU A 51 -6.31 -3.63 -5.72
N GLY A 52 -6.93 -4.31 -4.76
CA GLY A 52 -8.38 -4.35 -4.65
C GLY A 52 -9.04 -4.81 -5.95
N THR A 53 -9.90 -3.98 -6.54
CA THR A 53 -10.62 -4.25 -7.80
C THR A 53 -9.88 -3.83 -9.06
N MET A 54 -8.70 -3.23 -8.93
CA MET A 54 -7.99 -2.64 -10.07
C MET A 54 -7.62 -3.67 -11.15
N CYS A 55 -7.30 -4.91 -10.76
CA CYS A 55 -7.01 -5.96 -11.75
C CYS A 55 -8.21 -6.27 -12.64
N ASP A 56 -9.42 -6.32 -12.09
CA ASP A 56 -10.64 -6.53 -12.90
C ASP A 56 -10.96 -5.33 -13.79
N THR A 57 -10.69 -4.13 -13.30
CA THR A 57 -10.93 -2.88 -14.02
C THR A 57 -9.97 -2.66 -15.19
N TYR A 58 -8.69 -3.04 -15.01
CA TYR A 58 -7.62 -2.72 -15.96
C TYR A 58 -7.13 -3.90 -16.80
N GLN A 59 -7.60 -5.13 -16.56
CA GLN A 59 -7.27 -6.27 -17.42
C GLN A 59 -7.58 -5.97 -18.90
N GLY A 60 -6.65 -6.26 -19.79
CA GLY A 60 -6.73 -5.96 -21.21
C GLY A 60 -6.54 -4.48 -21.59
N LYS A 61 -6.40 -3.58 -20.61
CA LYS A 61 -6.14 -2.15 -20.84
C LYS A 61 -4.69 -1.75 -20.57
N VAL A 62 -4.02 -2.48 -19.69
CA VAL A 62 -2.61 -2.28 -19.34
C VAL A 62 -1.86 -3.59 -19.49
N ASP A 63 -0.59 -3.51 -19.87
CA ASP A 63 0.28 -4.68 -19.98
C ASP A 63 0.66 -5.22 -18.60
N THR A 64 1.02 -4.34 -17.70
CA THR A 64 1.46 -4.70 -16.35
C THR A 64 0.78 -3.80 -15.31
N LEU A 65 0.27 -4.43 -14.25
CA LEU A 65 -0.19 -3.76 -13.04
C LEU A 65 0.21 -4.62 -11.85
N ASN A 66 0.97 -4.06 -10.93
CA ASN A 66 1.35 -4.75 -9.71
C ASN A 66 1.32 -3.81 -8.50
N TYR A 67 1.29 -4.40 -7.32
CA TYR A 67 1.47 -3.74 -6.04
C TYR A 67 2.64 -4.38 -5.31
N LYS A 68 3.48 -3.56 -4.70
CA LYS A 68 4.61 -4.02 -3.91
C LYS A 68 4.66 -3.27 -2.58
N THR A 69 5.00 -3.99 -1.54
CA THR A 69 5.28 -3.42 -0.24
C THR A 69 6.73 -2.96 -0.19
N ILE A 70 6.95 -1.73 0.28
CA ILE A 70 8.27 -1.12 0.46
C ILE A 70 8.77 -1.43 1.87
N ARG A 71 10.00 -1.94 1.98
CA ARG A 71 10.66 -2.25 3.26
C ARG A 71 12.14 -1.89 3.19
N TYR A 72 12.82 -1.90 4.35
CA TYR A 72 14.27 -1.75 4.39
C TYR A 72 14.96 -2.94 3.69
N PRO A 73 16.17 -2.72 3.12
CA PRO A 73 16.88 -3.76 2.37
C PRO A 73 17.14 -5.02 3.20
N GLY A 74 16.88 -6.17 2.62
CA GLY A 74 17.05 -7.48 3.24
C GLY A 74 15.82 -8.03 3.97
N HIS A 75 14.82 -7.20 4.27
CA HIS A 75 13.63 -7.63 5.03
C HIS A 75 12.89 -8.78 4.35
N GLY A 76 12.56 -8.65 3.08
CA GLY A 76 11.77 -9.65 2.37
C GLY A 76 12.51 -10.98 2.21
N LYS A 77 13.83 -10.94 1.96
CA LYS A 77 14.66 -12.15 1.89
C LYS A 77 14.72 -12.88 3.24
N LEU A 78 14.87 -12.15 4.35
CA LEU A 78 14.86 -12.72 5.69
C LEU A 78 13.48 -13.28 6.06
N MET A 79 12.41 -12.59 5.71
CA MET A 79 11.05 -13.10 5.91
C MET A 79 10.79 -14.36 5.09
N ARG A 80 11.23 -14.39 3.83
CA ARG A 80 11.12 -15.58 2.99
C ARG A 80 11.87 -16.77 3.60
N PHE A 81 13.09 -16.56 4.11
CA PHE A 81 13.86 -17.56 4.82
C PHE A 81 13.10 -18.10 6.05
N LEU A 82 12.62 -17.22 6.93
CA LEU A 82 11.85 -17.62 8.11
C LEU A 82 10.60 -18.42 7.74
N MET A 83 9.85 -17.94 6.76
CA MET A 83 8.56 -18.52 6.41
C MET A 83 8.67 -19.86 5.67
N TYR A 84 9.61 -19.98 4.75
CA TYR A 84 9.65 -21.11 3.83
C TYR A 84 10.79 -22.07 4.11
N GLU A 85 11.98 -21.61 4.50
CA GLU A 85 13.10 -22.49 4.84
C GLU A 85 12.99 -23.02 6.27
N LEU A 86 12.57 -22.17 7.22
CA LEU A 86 12.32 -22.57 8.60
C LEU A 86 10.86 -22.98 8.85
N ILE A 87 10.03 -23.00 7.81
CA ILE A 87 8.63 -23.48 7.83
C ILE A 87 7.75 -22.74 8.86
N MET A 88 8.15 -21.51 9.25
CA MET A 88 7.39 -20.71 10.23
C MET A 88 6.02 -20.27 9.72
N LYS A 89 5.72 -20.40 8.42
CA LYS A 89 4.39 -20.17 7.85
C LYS A 89 3.31 -21.07 8.47
N ASP A 90 3.70 -22.25 8.98
CA ASP A 90 2.80 -23.22 9.58
C ASP A 90 2.61 -22.96 11.09
N ASP A 91 3.43 -22.07 11.70
CA ASP A 91 3.34 -21.62 13.09
C ASP A 91 3.24 -20.09 13.16
N LYS A 92 2.08 -19.58 12.74
CA LYS A 92 1.82 -18.13 12.69
C LYS A 92 1.90 -17.46 14.05
N GLU A 93 1.51 -18.15 15.11
CA GLU A 93 1.51 -17.61 16.47
C GLU A 93 2.94 -17.31 16.94
N THR A 94 3.85 -18.28 16.79
CA THR A 94 5.28 -18.07 17.10
C THR A 94 5.89 -16.99 16.23
N LEU A 95 5.58 -16.97 14.93
CA LEU A 95 6.08 -15.94 14.00
C LEU A 95 5.58 -14.54 14.39
N GLU A 96 4.30 -14.40 14.77
CA GLU A 96 3.74 -13.14 15.25
C GLU A 96 4.43 -12.64 16.53
N GLN A 97 4.73 -13.56 17.45
CA GLN A 97 5.43 -13.27 18.69
C GLN A 97 6.87 -12.79 18.44
N ILE A 98 7.59 -13.48 17.53
CA ILE A 98 8.94 -13.08 17.09
C ILE A 98 8.92 -11.66 16.50
N LEU A 99 8.00 -11.38 15.57
CA LEU A 99 7.91 -10.08 14.91
C LEU A 99 7.52 -8.97 15.87
N SER A 100 6.59 -9.22 16.78
CA SER A 100 6.13 -8.24 17.78
C SER A 100 7.24 -7.88 18.75
N ASN A 101 8.04 -8.86 19.17
CA ASN A 101 9.19 -8.64 20.04
C ASN A 101 10.35 -7.92 19.33
N ALA A 102 10.64 -8.32 18.09
CA ALA A 102 11.77 -7.76 17.34
C ALA A 102 11.48 -6.37 16.76
N LYS A 103 10.23 -6.09 16.42
CA LYS A 103 9.79 -4.84 15.76
C LYS A 103 8.52 -4.29 16.40
N PRO A 104 8.57 -3.86 17.65
CA PRO A 104 7.41 -3.28 18.33
C PRO A 104 6.92 -2.01 17.61
N PRO A 105 5.65 -1.65 17.77
CA PRO A 105 5.12 -0.38 17.26
C PRO A 105 5.89 0.80 17.85
N VAL A 106 6.19 1.80 17.02
CA VAL A 106 6.82 3.06 17.40
C VAL A 106 5.85 4.22 17.20
N ALA A 107 6.03 5.31 17.91
CA ALA A 107 5.20 6.50 17.77
C ALA A 107 5.62 7.33 16.53
N ASP A 108 6.91 7.32 16.24
CA ASP A 108 7.54 8.05 15.13
C ASP A 108 7.75 7.09 13.94
N ASP A 109 6.67 6.84 13.20
CA ASP A 109 6.63 6.01 12.02
C ASP A 109 6.54 6.86 10.74
N VAL A 110 6.80 6.24 9.59
CA VAL A 110 6.63 6.87 8.28
C VAL A 110 5.91 5.91 7.34
N VAL A 111 4.98 6.45 6.55
CA VAL A 111 4.33 5.73 5.45
C VAL A 111 4.78 6.34 4.13
N TYR A 112 5.44 5.55 3.30
CA TYR A 112 5.80 5.92 1.94
C TYR A 112 4.74 5.40 0.97
N VAL A 113 4.26 6.29 0.10
CA VAL A 113 3.45 5.94 -1.06
C VAL A 113 4.23 6.30 -2.31
N TYR A 114 4.44 5.32 -3.17
CA TYR A 114 5.15 5.48 -4.42
C TYR A 114 4.32 4.84 -5.54
N ALA A 115 3.97 5.60 -6.55
CA ALA A 115 3.23 5.12 -7.71
C ALA A 115 3.92 5.55 -8.99
N VAL A 116 3.96 4.64 -9.98
CA VAL A 116 4.58 4.88 -11.29
C VAL A 116 3.62 4.42 -12.37
N VAL A 117 3.47 5.25 -13.39
CA VAL A 117 2.77 4.89 -14.62
C VAL A 117 3.70 5.15 -15.80
N GLU A 118 3.90 4.13 -16.63
CA GLU A 118 4.64 4.22 -17.87
C GLU A 118 3.74 3.87 -19.05
N GLY A 119 3.83 4.59 -20.14
CA GLY A 119 3.04 4.32 -21.31
C GLY A 119 3.35 5.25 -22.48
N TRP A 120 2.67 5.02 -23.59
CA TRP A 120 2.80 5.85 -24.77
C TRP A 120 1.85 7.05 -24.68
N GLN A 121 2.40 8.24 -24.81
CA GLN A 121 1.67 9.49 -24.90
C GLN A 121 2.21 10.30 -26.08
N ASN A 122 1.36 10.63 -27.05
CA ASN A 122 1.76 11.37 -28.26
C ASN A 122 2.98 10.73 -28.95
N GLU A 123 2.95 9.42 -29.18
CA GLU A 123 4.00 8.62 -29.83
C GLU A 123 5.36 8.60 -29.09
N LYS A 124 5.40 9.05 -27.86
CA LYS A 124 6.59 9.01 -27.00
C LYS A 124 6.32 8.18 -25.76
N ILE A 125 7.34 7.46 -25.28
CA ILE A 125 7.28 6.84 -23.96
C ILE A 125 7.27 7.96 -22.93
N SER A 126 6.27 7.94 -22.07
CA SER A 126 6.11 8.85 -20.94
C SER A 126 6.12 8.06 -19.66
N ARG A 127 6.76 8.61 -18.63
CA ARG A 127 6.76 8.08 -17.27
C ARG A 127 6.31 9.18 -16.32
N THR A 128 5.34 8.86 -15.48
CA THR A 128 4.88 9.74 -14.40
C THR A 128 5.06 9.02 -13.08
N GLU A 129 5.67 9.70 -12.13
CA GLU A 129 5.89 9.20 -10.79
C GLU A 129 5.17 10.07 -9.78
N TYR A 130 4.57 9.44 -8.79
CA TYR A 130 4.03 10.07 -7.60
C TYR A 130 4.74 9.50 -6.38
N TYR A 131 5.24 10.38 -5.52
CA TYR A 131 5.87 10.00 -4.27
C TYR A 131 5.37 10.89 -3.14
N ARG A 132 5.10 10.27 -1.99
CA ARG A 132 4.76 10.96 -0.75
C ARG A 132 5.29 10.18 0.45
N ALA A 133 5.82 10.94 1.43
CA ALA A 133 6.09 10.47 2.77
C ALA A 133 5.06 11.10 3.72
N PHE A 134 4.43 10.28 4.54
CA PHE A 134 3.50 10.71 5.57
C PHE A 134 4.11 10.43 6.95
N TYR A 135 4.09 11.43 7.80
CA TYR A 135 4.62 11.40 9.16
C TYR A 135 3.50 11.44 10.19
N PRO A 136 3.78 11.18 11.49
CA PRO A 136 2.81 11.39 12.56
C PRO A 136 2.30 12.83 12.58
N ILE A 137 1.01 12.99 12.84
CA ILE A 137 0.36 14.32 12.94
C ILE A 137 -0.38 14.46 14.28
N GLU A 138 -0.63 15.70 14.68
CA GLU A 138 -1.46 16.01 15.83
C GLU A 138 -2.87 16.39 15.36
N ILE A 139 -3.88 15.68 15.88
CA ILE A 139 -5.30 15.98 15.64
C ILE A 139 -5.98 16.09 17.00
N ASP A 140 -6.60 17.23 17.27
CA ASP A 140 -7.31 17.52 18.52
C ASP A 140 -6.46 17.29 19.79
N GLY A 141 -5.19 17.71 19.75
CA GLY A 141 -4.27 17.58 20.87
C GLY A 141 -3.76 16.14 21.12
N LYS A 142 -4.02 15.22 20.21
CA LYS A 142 -3.53 13.84 20.25
C LYS A 142 -2.64 13.54 19.06
N GLN A 143 -1.46 13.00 19.35
CA GLN A 143 -0.55 12.52 18.31
C GLN A 143 -1.04 11.20 17.73
N TRP A 144 -1.13 11.14 16.40
CA TRP A 144 -1.48 9.97 15.63
C TRP A 144 -0.29 9.52 14.81
N ARG A 145 0.00 8.23 14.85
CA ARG A 145 1.04 7.62 14.00
C ARG A 145 0.65 7.73 12.52
N ALA A 146 1.66 7.84 11.66
CA ALA A 146 1.45 7.92 10.21
C ALA A 146 0.53 6.81 9.69
N ILE A 147 0.81 5.56 10.00
CA ILE A 147 -0.02 4.42 9.57
C ILE A 147 -1.46 4.50 10.10
N SER A 148 -1.66 5.02 11.30
CA SER A 148 -2.99 5.10 11.90
C SER A 148 -3.86 6.14 11.24
N TRP A 149 -3.34 7.35 11.06
CA TRP A 149 -4.13 8.43 10.48
C TRP A 149 -4.32 8.28 8.97
N THR A 150 -3.29 7.80 8.23
CA THR A 150 -3.44 7.60 6.78
C THR A 150 -4.46 6.52 6.46
N THR A 151 -4.50 5.43 7.25
CA THR A 151 -5.50 4.37 7.09
C THR A 151 -6.91 4.85 7.47
N ALA A 152 -7.06 5.49 8.65
CA ALA A 152 -8.37 5.95 9.12
C ALA A 152 -8.87 7.15 8.33
N GLY A 153 -7.99 8.11 8.00
CA GLY A 153 -8.33 9.32 7.25
C GLY A 153 -8.81 9.03 5.84
N SER A 154 -8.22 8.04 5.16
CA SER A 154 -8.65 7.66 3.82
C SER A 154 -10.10 7.14 3.80
N ILE A 155 -10.44 6.28 4.73
CA ILE A 155 -11.82 5.76 4.89
C ILE A 155 -12.78 6.88 5.33
N ALA A 156 -12.37 7.75 6.26
CA ALA A 156 -13.18 8.86 6.73
C ALA A 156 -13.51 9.83 5.61
N ALA A 157 -12.55 10.17 4.74
CA ALA A 157 -12.76 11.01 3.58
C ALA A 157 -13.82 10.43 2.62
N VAL A 158 -13.78 9.12 2.35
CA VAL A 158 -14.78 8.45 1.53
C VAL A 158 -16.17 8.49 2.19
N LEU A 159 -16.23 8.30 3.52
CA LEU A 159 -17.49 8.42 4.26
C LEU A 159 -18.07 9.85 4.21
N GLU A 160 -17.22 10.88 4.25
CA GLU A 160 -17.65 12.26 4.05
C GLU A 160 -18.28 12.45 2.67
N MET A 161 -17.63 11.94 1.60
CA MET A 161 -18.16 12.02 0.23
C MET A 161 -19.49 11.29 0.05
N VAL A 162 -19.71 10.18 0.77
CA VAL A 162 -21.00 9.50 0.79
C VAL A 162 -22.04 10.33 1.57
N ALA A 163 -21.64 10.93 2.68
CA ALA A 163 -22.53 11.70 3.54
C ALA A 163 -23.00 13.02 2.89
N ASP A 164 -22.15 13.68 2.13
CA ASP A 164 -22.48 14.92 1.41
C ASP A 164 -23.12 14.68 0.03
N GLY A 165 -23.20 13.43 -0.42
CA GLY A 165 -23.82 13.03 -1.68
C GLY A 165 -22.92 13.14 -2.92
N SER A 166 -21.64 13.42 -2.77
CA SER A 166 -20.67 13.42 -3.88
C SER A 166 -20.34 12.01 -4.36
N LEU A 167 -20.52 11.01 -3.50
CA LEU A 167 -20.52 9.58 -3.87
C LEU A 167 -21.90 8.95 -3.63
N GLN A 168 -22.19 7.93 -4.42
CA GLN A 168 -23.41 7.14 -4.24
C GLN A 168 -23.44 6.44 -2.87
N ASN A 169 -24.62 6.37 -2.26
CA ASN A 169 -24.82 5.73 -0.95
C ASN A 169 -25.36 4.29 -1.02
N LYS A 170 -25.35 3.70 -2.21
CA LYS A 170 -25.82 2.33 -2.46
C LYS A 170 -24.93 1.63 -3.48
N GLY A 171 -24.77 0.31 -3.30
CA GLY A 171 -23.98 -0.51 -4.18
C GLY A 171 -22.51 -0.60 -3.76
N PHE A 172 -21.68 -1.10 -4.66
CA PHE A 172 -20.24 -1.24 -4.46
C PHE A 172 -19.52 -0.08 -5.16
N ILE A 173 -18.69 0.62 -4.40
CA ILE A 173 -17.85 1.71 -4.91
C ILE A 173 -16.42 1.19 -5.01
N LYS A 174 -15.87 1.20 -6.20
CA LYS A 174 -14.47 0.84 -6.42
C LYS A 174 -13.58 2.02 -6.05
N GLN A 175 -12.44 1.75 -5.44
CA GLN A 175 -11.49 2.81 -5.08
C GLN A 175 -10.99 3.61 -6.29
N GLU A 176 -10.79 2.95 -7.43
CA GLU A 176 -10.34 3.57 -8.67
C GLU A 176 -11.39 4.43 -9.38
N ASP A 177 -12.65 4.35 -8.95
CA ASP A 177 -13.74 5.20 -9.47
C ASP A 177 -13.92 6.48 -8.62
N ILE A 178 -13.19 6.63 -7.51
CA ILE A 178 -13.24 7.81 -6.65
C ILE A 178 -12.26 8.86 -7.20
N PRO A 179 -12.76 10.05 -7.65
CA PRO A 179 -11.88 11.10 -8.15
C PRO A 179 -10.99 11.62 -7.01
N PHE A 180 -9.67 11.56 -7.18
CA PHE A 180 -8.72 12.05 -6.18
C PHE A 180 -8.92 13.55 -5.87
N GLU A 181 -9.26 14.35 -6.90
CA GLU A 181 -9.54 15.78 -6.76
C GLU A 181 -10.76 16.07 -5.86
N ASP A 182 -11.74 15.18 -5.81
CA ASP A 182 -12.90 15.32 -4.92
C ASP A 182 -12.60 14.77 -3.53
N PHE A 183 -11.87 13.66 -3.49
CA PHE A 183 -11.37 13.07 -2.23
C PHE A 183 -10.62 14.12 -1.39
N VAL A 184 -9.66 14.83 -1.98
CA VAL A 184 -8.82 15.82 -1.24
C VAL A 184 -9.58 17.10 -0.85
N LYS A 185 -10.80 17.33 -1.33
CA LYS A 185 -11.65 18.43 -0.88
C LYS A 185 -12.34 18.15 0.45
N THR A 186 -12.44 16.90 0.85
CA THR A 186 -13.02 16.53 2.15
C THR A 186 -12.10 16.96 3.29
N GLN A 187 -12.64 17.05 4.51
CA GLN A 187 -11.86 17.44 5.67
C GLN A 187 -10.70 16.46 5.91
N ASN A 188 -10.98 15.16 5.92
CA ASN A 188 -9.95 14.15 6.13
C ASN A 188 -9.06 13.94 4.90
N GLY A 189 -9.59 14.07 3.69
CA GLY A 189 -8.84 13.97 2.45
C GLY A 189 -7.80 15.08 2.26
N SER A 190 -8.08 16.29 2.77
CA SER A 190 -7.15 17.42 2.70
C SER A 190 -5.81 17.15 3.40
N LEU A 191 -5.81 16.28 4.41
CA LEU A 191 -4.58 15.88 5.11
C LEU A 191 -3.55 15.19 4.20
N PHE A 192 -3.99 14.62 3.07
CA PHE A 192 -3.11 13.93 2.13
C PHE A 192 -2.38 14.88 1.15
N ILE A 193 -2.76 16.14 1.09
CA ILE A 193 -2.13 17.15 0.21
C ILE A 193 -1.46 18.28 0.99
N ASP A 194 -1.61 18.33 2.31
CA ASP A 194 -0.98 19.36 3.12
C ASP A 194 0.55 19.27 2.99
N PRO A 195 1.23 20.34 2.53
CA PRO A 195 2.68 20.34 2.36
C PRO A 195 3.46 20.26 3.68
N ASN A 196 2.79 20.39 4.82
CA ASN A 196 3.41 20.31 6.16
C ASN A 196 3.22 18.93 6.82
N ASN A 197 2.60 17.98 6.12
CA ASN A 197 2.43 16.59 6.55
C ASN A 197 3.29 15.65 5.71
#